data_27eb872783ca1749745553e8f8160c7b
#
_entry.id   27eb872783ca1749745553e8f8160c7b
#
_cell.length_a   1.000
_cell.length_b   1.000
_cell.length_c   1.000
_cell.angle_alpha   90.00
_cell.angle_beta   90.00
_cell.angle_gamma   90.00
#
_symmetry.space_group_name_H-M   'P 1'
#
loop_
_entity.id
_entity.type
_entity.pdbx_description
1 polymer ?
#
loop_
_entity_poly.entity_id
_entity_poly.type
_entity_poly.pdbx_seq_one_letter_code
_entity_poly.pdbx_strand_id
1 'polypeptide(L)'
;MSKAKAVCDRVYVVGGSDLSAPEDAFVYLVDAGSELVLIDCGVGDGMSRIEENIRSLGFEPAGVWNIIATHCHIDHIGGLFAWKERYGSKIIAHELDRAGIEGENNVLTAASMYGVDYKPIYVDTLLKGEAEKHTYGDLEFNFLHTPGHTPGSISVYIDTEDGRVLFGQDIHGPFSPAWGSDLKKWRVSMQKLIALKADVLCEGHAGIYRGEKIGKYIESYLKRYEF
;
A
#
# COMPACT_ATOMS: atom_id res chain seq x y z
N MET A 1 -0.80 -20.81 8.67
CA MET A 1 -0.44 -19.47 8.15
C MET A 1 0.66 -19.62 7.13
N SER A 2 0.58 -18.88 6.05
CA SER A 2 1.65 -18.77 5.06
C SER A 2 2.92 -18.17 5.68
N LYS A 3 4.06 -18.26 4.98
CA LYS A 3 5.31 -17.67 5.45
C LYS A 3 5.65 -16.44 4.62
N ALA A 4 6.30 -15.46 5.24
CA ALA A 4 6.91 -14.35 4.53
C ALA A 4 7.90 -14.88 3.48
N LYS A 5 7.98 -14.21 2.34
CA LYS A 5 8.83 -14.64 1.21
C LYS A 5 9.20 -13.47 0.32
N ALA A 6 10.32 -13.64 -0.39
CA ALA A 6 10.68 -12.72 -1.47
C ALA A 6 9.61 -12.78 -2.58
N VAL A 7 9.27 -11.60 -3.06
CA VAL A 7 8.48 -11.40 -4.28
C VAL A 7 9.43 -11.36 -5.48
N CYS A 8 10.45 -10.53 -5.40
CA CYS A 8 11.51 -10.36 -6.38
C CYS A 8 12.71 -9.72 -5.66
N ASP A 9 13.74 -9.31 -6.39
CA ASP A 9 14.85 -8.57 -5.82
C ASP A 9 14.36 -7.42 -4.93
N ARG A 10 14.89 -7.34 -3.69
CA ARG A 10 14.59 -6.31 -2.68
C ARG A 10 13.14 -6.20 -2.19
N VAL A 11 12.19 -6.97 -2.72
CA VAL A 11 10.76 -6.87 -2.37
C VAL A 11 10.27 -8.17 -1.74
N TYR A 12 9.62 -8.04 -0.59
CA TYR A 12 9.11 -9.16 0.20
C TYR A 12 7.65 -8.93 0.58
N VAL A 13 6.85 -9.99 0.67
CA VAL A 13 5.53 -9.94 1.30
C VAL A 13 5.65 -10.39 2.75
N VAL A 14 5.23 -9.52 3.69
CA VAL A 14 5.39 -9.71 5.14
C VAL A 14 4.08 -9.68 5.92
N GLY A 15 2.99 -9.22 5.31
CA GLY A 15 1.65 -9.21 5.90
C GLY A 15 0.58 -9.53 4.86
N GLY A 16 -0.63 -9.81 5.35
CA GLY A 16 -1.80 -10.16 4.56
C GLY A 16 -2.70 -11.16 5.29
N SER A 17 -3.88 -11.43 4.75
CA SER A 17 -4.92 -12.22 5.41
C SER A 17 -4.46 -13.60 5.90
N ASP A 18 -3.55 -14.27 5.18
CA ASP A 18 -2.96 -15.57 5.54
C ASP A 18 -1.59 -15.46 6.22
N LEU A 19 -1.03 -14.24 6.32
CA LEU A 19 0.33 -14.01 6.77
C LEU A 19 0.41 -13.35 8.15
N SER A 20 -0.50 -12.41 8.45
CA SER A 20 -0.45 -11.62 9.69
C SER A 20 -1.78 -11.59 10.43
N ALA A 21 -2.85 -11.04 9.87
CA ALA A 21 -4.20 -11.08 10.44
C ALA A 21 -5.25 -11.22 9.32
N PRO A 22 -6.41 -11.85 9.59
CA PRO A 22 -7.42 -12.12 8.55
C PRO A 22 -7.91 -10.90 7.79
N GLU A 23 -7.92 -9.74 8.45
CA GLU A 23 -8.39 -8.47 7.90
C GLU A 23 -7.28 -7.65 7.24
N ASP A 24 -6.02 -8.08 7.32
CA ASP A 24 -4.90 -7.34 6.73
C ASP A 24 -4.94 -7.38 5.20
N ALA A 25 -4.81 -6.22 4.58
CA ALA A 25 -4.31 -6.12 3.22
C ALA A 25 -2.87 -6.65 3.13
N PHE A 26 -2.37 -6.93 1.93
CA PHE A 26 -0.96 -7.29 1.78
C PHE A 26 -0.05 -6.15 2.22
N VAL A 27 0.92 -6.49 3.05
CA VAL A 27 1.99 -5.60 3.49
C VAL A 27 3.27 -6.04 2.80
N TYR A 28 3.89 -5.10 2.08
CA TYR A 28 5.15 -5.37 1.41
C TYR A 28 6.30 -4.64 2.10
N LEU A 29 7.43 -5.35 2.23
CA LEU A 29 8.69 -4.80 2.70
C LEU A 29 9.60 -4.58 1.50
N VAL A 30 10.21 -3.41 1.43
CA VAL A 30 11.25 -3.08 0.46
C VAL A 30 12.56 -2.86 1.19
N ASP A 31 13.60 -3.60 0.79
CA ASP A 31 14.98 -3.39 1.23
C ASP A 31 15.61 -2.27 0.40
N ALA A 32 15.71 -1.09 0.97
CA ALA A 32 16.33 0.08 0.35
C ALA A 32 17.82 0.23 0.73
N GLY A 33 18.47 -0.86 1.14
CA GLY A 33 19.89 -0.90 1.51
C GLY A 33 20.14 -0.41 2.92
N SER A 34 20.22 0.90 3.15
CA SER A 34 20.47 1.46 4.48
C SER A 34 19.23 1.54 5.37
N GLU A 35 18.04 1.33 4.82
CA GLU A 35 16.77 1.38 5.53
C GLU A 35 15.75 0.44 4.89
N LEU A 36 14.69 0.15 5.64
CA LEU A 36 13.54 -0.62 5.18
C LEU A 36 12.34 0.31 4.98
N VAL A 37 11.56 0.03 3.94
CA VAL A 37 10.30 0.74 3.66
C VAL A 37 9.16 -0.25 3.68
N LEU A 38 8.10 0.02 4.43
CA LEU A 38 6.85 -0.71 4.30
C LEU A 38 5.92 -0.01 3.31
N ILE A 39 5.24 -0.81 2.51
CA ILE A 39 4.08 -0.40 1.74
C ILE A 39 2.87 -0.97 2.46
N ASP A 40 2.08 -0.08 3.08
CA ASP A 40 1.00 -0.37 4.00
C ASP A 40 1.43 -1.11 5.28
N CYS A 41 0.54 -1.33 6.23
CA CYS A 41 0.89 -1.93 7.53
C CYS A 41 -0.24 -2.74 8.18
N GLY A 42 -1.26 -3.11 7.41
CA GLY A 42 -2.37 -3.92 7.89
C GLY A 42 -3.36 -3.17 8.80
N VAL A 43 -4.33 -3.90 9.34
CA VAL A 43 -5.38 -3.38 10.24
C VAL A 43 -4.83 -3.01 11.63
N GLY A 44 -3.63 -3.50 11.96
CA GLY A 44 -2.93 -3.25 13.22
C GLY A 44 -2.79 -4.48 14.10
N ASP A 45 -3.78 -5.34 14.18
CA ASP A 45 -3.75 -6.57 14.99
C ASP A 45 -2.65 -7.55 14.52
N GLY A 46 -2.30 -7.50 13.24
CA GLY A 46 -1.24 -8.29 12.62
C GLY A 46 0.19 -7.82 12.90
N MET A 47 0.41 -6.66 13.54
CA MET A 47 1.73 -6.04 13.65
C MET A 47 2.81 -6.98 14.21
N SER A 48 2.55 -7.68 15.30
CA SER A 48 3.53 -8.59 15.90
C SER A 48 3.95 -9.72 14.95
N ARG A 49 3.01 -10.19 14.14
CA ARG A 49 3.29 -11.21 13.13
C ARG A 49 4.08 -10.62 11.94
N ILE A 50 3.78 -9.39 11.53
CA ILE A 50 4.57 -8.68 10.50
C ILE A 50 6.01 -8.52 10.98
N GLU A 51 6.24 -8.14 12.24
CA GLU A 51 7.57 -8.07 12.85
C GLU A 51 8.32 -9.41 12.82
N GLU A 52 7.63 -10.51 13.21
CA GLU A 52 8.20 -11.87 13.15
C GLU A 52 8.56 -12.26 11.71
N ASN A 53 7.69 -11.92 10.76
CA ASN A 53 7.91 -12.18 9.35
C ASN A 53 9.14 -11.41 8.82
N ILE A 54 9.31 -10.14 9.19
CA ILE A 54 10.49 -9.33 8.85
C ILE A 54 11.75 -9.98 9.42
N ARG A 55 11.75 -10.40 10.71
CA ARG A 55 12.89 -11.09 11.32
C ARG A 55 13.20 -12.42 10.65
N SER A 56 12.19 -13.15 10.21
CA SER A 56 12.39 -14.45 9.52
C SER A 56 13.10 -14.32 8.17
N LEU A 57 13.08 -13.12 7.59
CA LEU A 57 13.79 -12.78 6.35
C LEU A 57 15.21 -12.26 6.62
N GLY A 58 15.63 -12.15 7.89
CA GLY A 58 16.94 -11.65 8.29
C GLY A 58 17.02 -10.14 8.48
N PHE A 59 15.88 -9.44 8.50
CA PHE A 59 15.82 -8.00 8.73
C PHE A 59 15.37 -7.68 10.16
N GLU A 60 15.69 -6.46 10.62
CA GLU A 60 15.23 -5.96 11.90
C GLU A 60 14.07 -4.96 11.71
N PRO A 61 12.90 -5.16 12.37
CA PRO A 61 11.77 -4.25 12.26
C PRO A 61 12.11 -2.79 12.61
N ALA A 62 13.09 -2.56 13.47
CA ALA A 62 13.58 -1.21 13.78
C ALA A 62 14.22 -0.49 12.59
N GLY A 63 14.57 -1.21 11.53
CA GLY A 63 15.04 -0.65 10.27
C GLY A 63 13.92 -0.08 9.39
N VAL A 64 12.65 -0.28 9.75
CA VAL A 64 11.51 0.29 9.03
C VAL A 64 11.38 1.77 9.39
N TRP A 65 12.10 2.61 8.65
CA TRP A 65 12.10 4.04 8.89
C TRP A 65 10.97 4.78 8.20
N ASN A 66 10.44 4.20 7.13
CA ASN A 66 9.37 4.80 6.35
C ASN A 66 8.24 3.81 6.10
N ILE A 67 6.99 4.28 6.21
CA ILE A 67 5.79 3.55 5.83
C ILE A 67 5.02 4.39 4.83
N ILE A 68 4.78 3.83 3.66
CA ILE A 68 4.00 4.45 2.60
C ILE A 68 2.57 3.92 2.74
N ALA A 69 1.64 4.78 3.15
CA ALA A 69 0.22 4.49 3.13
C ALA A 69 -0.31 4.74 1.71
N THR A 70 -0.71 3.66 1.04
CA THR A 70 -1.20 3.75 -0.34
C THR A 70 -2.53 4.49 -0.41
N HIS A 71 -3.37 4.33 0.60
CA HIS A 71 -4.62 5.04 0.80
C HIS A 71 -5.10 4.91 2.25
N CYS A 72 -6.20 5.57 2.62
CA CYS A 72 -6.60 5.71 4.02
C CYS A 72 -7.51 4.60 4.57
N HIS A 73 -7.73 3.46 3.91
CA HIS A 73 -8.55 2.39 4.48
C HIS A 73 -7.84 1.67 5.61
N ILE A 74 -8.62 1.25 6.62
CA ILE A 74 -8.14 0.74 7.91
C ILE A 74 -7.24 -0.49 7.79
N ASP A 75 -7.53 -1.38 6.85
CA ASP A 75 -6.78 -2.60 6.60
C ASP A 75 -5.40 -2.37 5.95
N HIS A 76 -5.13 -1.14 5.55
CA HIS A 76 -3.83 -0.65 5.07
C HIS A 76 -3.10 0.20 6.12
N ILE A 77 -3.85 0.99 6.92
CA ILE A 77 -3.27 2.02 7.80
C ILE A 77 -3.42 1.77 9.30
N GLY A 78 -4.15 0.73 9.69
CA GLY A 78 -4.48 0.51 11.11
C GLY A 78 -3.26 0.33 12.01
N GLY A 79 -2.16 -0.19 11.46
CA GLY A 79 -0.90 -0.37 12.18
C GLY A 79 -0.05 0.89 12.33
N LEU A 80 -0.33 1.99 11.61
CA LEU A 80 0.53 3.19 11.55
C LEU A 80 0.88 3.75 12.92
N PHE A 81 -0.12 3.88 13.81
CA PHE A 81 0.11 4.38 15.15
C PHE A 81 1.12 3.53 15.92
N ALA A 82 0.96 2.21 15.89
CA ALA A 82 1.82 1.30 16.63
C ALA A 82 3.26 1.25 16.06
N TRP A 83 3.42 1.32 14.75
CA TRP A 83 4.73 1.41 14.11
C TRP A 83 5.46 2.71 14.48
N LYS A 84 4.76 3.84 14.41
CA LYS A 84 5.36 5.14 14.76
C LYS A 84 5.74 5.21 16.25
N GLU A 85 4.86 4.77 17.16
CA GLU A 85 5.15 4.74 18.60
C GLU A 85 6.33 3.82 18.94
N ARG A 86 6.41 2.65 18.30
CA ARG A 86 7.44 1.65 18.65
C ARG A 86 8.79 1.93 18.01
N TYR A 87 8.81 2.38 16.76
CA TYR A 87 10.03 2.49 15.97
C TYR A 87 10.33 3.91 15.47
N GLY A 88 9.40 4.85 15.65
CA GLY A 88 9.55 6.21 15.13
C GLY A 88 9.42 6.31 13.61
N SER A 89 8.82 5.29 12.98
CA SER A 89 8.64 5.27 11.52
C SER A 89 7.90 6.50 11.02
N LYS A 90 8.37 7.08 9.92
CA LYS A 90 7.74 8.22 9.25
C LYS A 90 6.64 7.74 8.33
N ILE A 91 5.54 8.46 8.32
CA ILE A 91 4.36 8.15 7.53
C ILE A 91 4.33 9.04 6.30
N ILE A 92 4.22 8.43 5.13
CA ILE A 92 4.09 9.08 3.83
C ILE A 92 2.70 8.75 3.28
N ALA A 93 1.94 9.76 2.87
CA ALA A 93 0.63 9.60 2.24
C ALA A 93 0.31 10.78 1.33
N HIS A 94 -0.69 10.62 0.47
CA HIS A 94 -1.18 11.72 -0.34
C HIS A 94 -2.07 12.67 0.48
N GLU A 95 -1.95 13.99 0.24
CA GLU A 95 -2.66 15.03 1.00
C GLU A 95 -4.18 14.86 1.00
N LEU A 96 -4.76 14.27 -0.05
CA LEU A 96 -6.21 14.08 -0.16
C LEU A 96 -6.77 12.97 0.74
N ASP A 97 -5.92 12.07 1.25
CA ASP A 97 -6.31 11.06 2.23
C ASP A 97 -5.92 11.43 3.67
N ARG A 98 -5.25 12.59 3.86
CA ARG A 98 -4.83 13.08 5.17
C ARG A 98 -5.96 13.12 6.18
N ALA A 99 -7.14 13.62 5.78
CA ALA A 99 -8.28 13.77 6.67
C ALA A 99 -8.75 12.44 7.28
N GLY A 100 -8.64 11.33 6.54
CA GLY A 100 -8.87 9.99 7.07
C GLY A 100 -7.77 9.56 8.03
N ILE A 101 -6.50 9.71 7.64
CA ILE A 101 -5.35 9.24 8.41
C ILE A 101 -5.17 10.04 9.71
N GLU A 102 -5.38 11.36 9.70
CA GLU A 102 -5.25 12.25 10.87
C GLU A 102 -6.54 12.34 11.71
N GLY A 103 -7.60 11.59 11.34
CA GLY A 103 -8.81 11.47 12.14
C GLY A 103 -9.79 12.64 12.02
N GLU A 104 -9.61 13.53 11.06
CA GLU A 104 -10.57 14.61 10.78
C GLU A 104 -11.89 14.06 10.20
N ASN A 105 -11.81 12.91 9.49
CA ASN A 105 -12.96 12.23 8.92
C ASN A 105 -12.77 10.70 8.93
N ASN A 106 -13.19 10.06 10.00
CA ASN A 106 -13.04 8.60 10.18
C ASN A 106 -13.90 7.76 9.20
N VAL A 107 -14.89 8.33 8.55
CA VAL A 107 -15.70 7.59 7.54
C VAL A 107 -14.82 7.17 6.37
N LEU A 108 -13.85 8.00 6.01
CA LEU A 108 -12.92 7.72 4.91
C LEU A 108 -12.07 6.47 5.14
N THR A 109 -11.86 6.07 6.40
CA THR A 109 -11.02 4.90 6.73
C THR A 109 -11.75 3.57 6.55
N ALA A 110 -13.05 3.57 6.33
CA ALA A 110 -13.89 2.37 6.34
C ALA A 110 -13.81 1.52 7.64
N ALA A 111 -13.19 2.04 8.73
CA ALA A 111 -12.93 1.29 9.97
C ALA A 111 -14.19 0.67 10.59
N SER A 112 -15.34 1.34 10.45
CA SER A 112 -16.62 0.81 10.95
C SER A 112 -17.05 -0.50 10.30
N MET A 113 -16.62 -0.79 9.07
CA MET A 113 -16.91 -2.05 8.37
C MET A 113 -16.14 -3.22 8.97
N TYR A 114 -14.99 -2.95 9.56
CA TYR A 114 -14.12 -3.93 10.22
C TYR A 114 -14.40 -4.03 11.73
N GLY A 115 -15.24 -3.12 12.27
CA GLY A 115 -15.50 -3.06 13.73
C GLY A 115 -14.27 -2.65 14.54
N VAL A 116 -13.35 -1.90 13.93
CA VAL A 116 -12.07 -1.49 14.52
C VAL A 116 -12.12 -0.01 14.87
N ASP A 117 -11.61 0.33 16.06
CA ASP A 117 -11.37 1.71 16.47
C ASP A 117 -10.03 2.18 15.89
N TYR A 118 -10.10 3.09 14.91
CA TYR A 118 -8.90 3.66 14.32
C TYR A 118 -8.22 4.64 15.28
N LYS A 119 -6.89 4.53 15.40
CA LYS A 119 -6.04 5.47 16.14
C LYS A 119 -5.37 6.42 15.14
N PRO A 120 -5.82 7.69 15.06
CA PRO A 120 -5.25 8.67 14.13
C PRO A 120 -3.77 8.92 14.39
N ILE A 121 -3.04 9.27 13.33
CA ILE A 121 -1.63 9.58 13.39
C ILE A 121 -1.27 10.69 12.40
N TYR A 122 -0.35 11.56 12.81
CA TYR A 122 0.16 12.64 11.96
C TYR A 122 0.99 12.08 10.80
N VAL A 123 0.72 12.57 9.59
CA VAL A 123 1.46 12.23 8.36
C VAL A 123 2.71 13.11 8.26
N ASP A 124 3.90 12.51 8.22
CA ASP A 124 5.16 13.24 8.21
C ASP A 124 5.48 13.85 6.84
N THR A 125 5.12 13.15 5.76
CA THR A 125 5.34 13.60 4.38
C THR A 125 4.05 13.51 3.58
N LEU A 126 3.54 14.66 3.16
CA LEU A 126 2.37 14.75 2.30
C LEU A 126 2.80 14.86 0.84
N LEU A 127 2.45 13.85 0.06
CA LEU A 127 2.58 13.87 -1.39
C LEU A 127 1.49 14.78 -1.98
N LYS A 128 1.84 15.50 -3.03
CA LYS A 128 0.96 16.47 -3.71
C LYS A 128 1.09 16.35 -5.21
N GLY A 129 -0.03 16.51 -5.90
CA GLY A 129 -0.03 16.48 -7.35
C GLY A 129 -0.04 15.08 -7.97
N GLU A 130 0.27 15.01 -9.26
CA GLU A 130 0.05 13.79 -10.07
C GLU A 130 1.17 12.76 -9.93
N ALA A 131 2.41 13.19 -9.66
CA ALA A 131 3.57 12.32 -9.52
C ALA A 131 4.68 12.99 -8.73
N GLU A 132 5.36 12.22 -7.91
CA GLU A 132 6.56 12.63 -7.16
C GLU A 132 7.60 11.51 -7.13
N LYS A 133 8.83 11.86 -6.78
CA LYS A 133 9.94 10.92 -6.60
C LYS A 133 10.67 11.22 -5.31
N HIS A 134 10.92 10.18 -4.53
CA HIS A 134 11.72 10.28 -3.32
C HIS A 134 12.73 9.15 -3.30
N THR A 135 13.91 9.42 -2.74
CA THR A 135 14.93 8.39 -2.54
C THR A 135 14.93 7.96 -1.08
N TYR A 136 14.79 6.67 -0.85
CA TYR A 136 14.99 6.04 0.45
C TYR A 136 16.14 5.05 0.32
N GLY A 137 17.13 5.18 1.20
CA GLY A 137 18.35 4.41 1.06
C GLY A 137 19.02 4.62 -0.31
N ASP A 138 19.14 3.56 -1.08
CA ASP A 138 19.73 3.56 -2.43
C ASP A 138 18.67 3.35 -3.55
N LEU A 139 17.38 3.36 -3.21
CA LEU A 139 16.28 3.17 -4.17
C LEU A 139 15.46 4.45 -4.41
N GLU A 140 15.14 4.71 -5.66
CA GLU A 140 14.17 5.73 -6.07
C GLU A 140 12.76 5.14 -6.06
N PHE A 141 11.87 5.71 -5.24
CA PHE A 141 10.45 5.41 -5.20
C PHE A 141 9.71 6.45 -6.04
N ASN A 142 8.95 5.98 -7.00
CA ASN A 142 8.13 6.80 -7.87
C ASN A 142 6.68 6.69 -7.43
N PHE A 143 6.12 7.80 -6.98
CA PHE A 143 4.74 7.91 -6.51
C PHE A 143 3.86 8.43 -7.64
N LEU A 144 2.74 7.79 -7.86
CA LEU A 144 1.74 8.20 -8.83
C LEU A 144 0.42 8.39 -8.11
N HIS A 145 -0.18 9.56 -8.24
CA HIS A 145 -1.55 9.78 -7.81
C HIS A 145 -2.49 8.99 -8.72
N THR A 146 -3.17 8.01 -8.15
CA THR A 146 -4.09 7.08 -8.82
C THR A 146 -5.44 7.08 -8.12
N PRO A 147 -6.15 8.23 -8.10
CA PRO A 147 -7.40 8.39 -7.38
C PRO A 147 -8.49 7.51 -7.98
N GLY A 148 -9.47 7.23 -7.14
CA GLY A 148 -10.69 6.56 -7.54
C GLY A 148 -11.18 5.51 -6.57
N HIS A 149 -10.32 4.74 -5.92
CA HIS A 149 -10.69 3.92 -4.76
C HIS A 149 -10.91 4.83 -3.55
N THR A 150 -9.92 5.68 -3.21
CA THR A 150 -10.06 6.87 -2.39
C THR A 150 -9.62 8.11 -3.16
N PRO A 151 -9.89 9.33 -2.66
CA PRO A 151 -9.41 10.57 -3.29
C PRO A 151 -7.87 10.65 -3.34
N GLY A 152 -7.19 10.18 -2.31
CA GLY A 152 -5.75 10.23 -2.16
C GLY A 152 -5.02 8.92 -2.49
N SER A 153 -5.68 7.95 -3.11
CA SER A 153 -5.03 6.70 -3.51
C SER A 153 -3.78 6.97 -4.36
N ILE A 154 -2.69 6.31 -4.01
CA ILE A 154 -1.44 6.33 -4.76
C ILE A 154 -1.03 4.91 -5.14
N SER A 155 -0.38 4.79 -6.27
CA SER A 155 0.41 3.61 -6.63
C SER A 155 1.88 3.98 -6.62
N VAL A 156 2.72 3.05 -6.21
CA VAL A 156 4.16 3.27 -6.09
C VAL A 156 4.89 2.29 -7.00
N TYR A 157 5.93 2.71 -7.68
CA TYR A 157 6.80 1.77 -8.34
C TYR A 157 8.28 2.06 -8.06
N ILE A 158 9.05 0.99 -8.10
CA ILE A 158 10.52 0.99 -8.03
C ILE A 158 11.06 0.16 -9.18
N ASP A 159 12.27 0.47 -9.63
CA ASP A 159 12.99 -0.35 -10.59
C ASP A 159 14.07 -1.15 -9.83
N THR A 160 14.06 -2.47 -9.99
CA THR A 160 14.98 -3.44 -9.38
C THR A 160 15.74 -4.21 -10.45
N GLU A 161 16.65 -5.12 -10.05
CA GLU A 161 17.31 -6.02 -11.01
C GLU A 161 16.33 -6.95 -11.72
N ASP A 162 15.20 -7.31 -11.08
CA ASP A 162 14.14 -8.14 -11.65
C ASP A 162 13.12 -7.35 -12.49
N GLY A 163 13.34 -6.04 -12.73
CA GLY A 163 12.48 -5.15 -13.49
C GLY A 163 11.66 -4.20 -12.62
N ARG A 164 10.63 -3.62 -13.23
CA ARG A 164 9.73 -2.65 -12.58
C ARG A 164 8.71 -3.34 -11.70
N VAL A 165 8.72 -3.02 -10.40
CA VAL A 165 7.76 -3.49 -9.42
C VAL A 165 6.75 -2.39 -9.11
N LEU A 166 5.48 -2.66 -9.33
CA LEU A 166 4.35 -1.76 -9.07
C LEU A 166 3.59 -2.25 -7.84
N PHE A 167 3.46 -1.40 -6.85
CA PHE A 167 2.54 -1.56 -5.72
C PHE A 167 1.25 -0.84 -6.10
N GLY A 168 0.25 -1.62 -6.50
CA GLY A 168 -0.94 -1.12 -7.19
C GLY A 168 -2.09 -0.75 -6.28
N GLN A 169 -1.99 -1.05 -4.97
CA GLN A 169 -3.07 -0.91 -3.99
C GLN A 169 -4.38 -1.59 -4.45
N ASP A 170 -5.55 -1.12 -4.03
CA ASP A 170 -6.85 -1.77 -4.26
C ASP A 170 -7.42 -1.51 -5.66
N ILE A 171 -6.81 -2.16 -6.66
CA ILE A 171 -7.27 -2.09 -8.06
C ILE A 171 -8.70 -2.64 -8.19
N HIS A 172 -9.01 -3.69 -7.42
CA HIS A 172 -10.27 -4.44 -7.53
C HIS A 172 -11.48 -3.75 -6.89
N GLY A 173 -11.30 -2.71 -6.06
CA GLY A 173 -12.34 -2.13 -5.19
C GLY A 173 -12.35 -2.79 -3.80
N PRO A 174 -13.44 -2.69 -3.03
CA PRO A 174 -14.75 -2.13 -3.40
C PRO A 174 -14.75 -0.60 -3.55
N PHE A 175 -15.82 -0.06 -4.11
CA PHE A 175 -16.00 1.39 -4.27
C PHE A 175 -17.24 1.87 -3.54
N SER A 176 -17.11 2.97 -2.79
CA SER A 176 -18.23 3.61 -2.10
C SER A 176 -18.13 5.13 -2.14
N PRO A 177 -19.22 5.83 -2.46
CA PRO A 177 -19.27 7.28 -2.36
C PRO A 177 -18.96 7.80 -0.95
N ALA A 178 -19.23 7.00 0.09
CA ALA A 178 -18.94 7.37 1.48
C ALA A 178 -17.43 7.54 1.74
N TRP A 179 -16.58 6.85 0.99
CA TRP A 179 -15.12 6.93 1.06
C TRP A 179 -14.53 7.89 0.02
N GLY A 180 -15.41 8.61 -0.71
CA GLY A 180 -14.98 9.49 -1.80
C GLY A 180 -14.57 8.75 -3.07
N SER A 181 -15.01 7.48 -3.26
CA SER A 181 -14.69 6.72 -4.46
C SER A 181 -15.28 7.36 -5.72
N ASP A 182 -14.51 7.33 -6.82
CA ASP A 182 -14.85 7.87 -8.12
C ASP A 182 -14.40 6.91 -9.23
N LEU A 183 -15.33 6.16 -9.79
CA LEU A 183 -15.02 5.17 -10.83
C LEU A 183 -14.51 5.80 -12.13
N LYS A 184 -14.84 7.06 -12.41
CA LYS A 184 -14.29 7.74 -13.61
C LYS A 184 -12.80 8.03 -13.43
N LYS A 185 -12.43 8.54 -12.27
CA LYS A 185 -11.01 8.76 -11.92
C LYS A 185 -10.26 7.44 -11.83
N TRP A 186 -10.87 6.43 -11.21
CA TRP A 186 -10.29 5.09 -11.13
C TRP A 186 -9.96 4.52 -12.52
N ARG A 187 -10.86 4.64 -13.51
CA ARG A 187 -10.59 4.17 -14.88
C ARG A 187 -9.37 4.85 -15.49
N VAL A 188 -9.23 6.17 -15.31
CA VAL A 188 -8.05 6.91 -15.77
C VAL A 188 -6.78 6.40 -15.06
N SER A 189 -6.87 6.18 -13.75
CA SER A 189 -5.78 5.62 -12.95
C SER A 189 -5.36 4.24 -13.45
N MET A 190 -6.30 3.35 -13.75
CA MET A 190 -6.02 2.01 -14.28
C MET A 190 -5.29 2.06 -15.63
N GLN A 191 -5.66 3.02 -16.50
CA GLN A 191 -4.96 3.21 -17.77
C GLN A 191 -3.51 3.69 -17.56
N LYS A 192 -3.27 4.57 -16.56
CA LYS A 192 -1.92 4.97 -16.17
C LYS A 192 -1.09 3.73 -15.73
N LEU A 193 -1.68 2.83 -14.91
CA LEU A 193 -0.99 1.64 -14.44
C LEU A 193 -0.65 0.65 -15.57
N ILE A 194 -1.56 0.45 -16.52
CA ILE A 194 -1.29 -0.39 -17.71
C ILE A 194 -0.13 0.21 -18.53
N ALA A 195 -0.13 1.53 -18.71
CA ALA A 195 0.90 2.23 -19.48
C ALA A 195 2.30 2.15 -18.86
N LEU A 196 2.41 1.90 -17.56
CA LEU A 196 3.70 1.70 -16.86
C LEU A 196 4.45 0.45 -17.33
N LYS A 197 3.75 -0.55 -17.87
CA LYS A 197 4.31 -1.83 -18.31
C LYS A 197 5.20 -2.46 -17.23
N ALA A 198 4.70 -2.50 -15.98
CA ALA A 198 5.42 -3.11 -14.88
C ALA A 198 5.64 -4.62 -15.12
N ASP A 199 6.76 -5.14 -14.61
CA ASP A 199 7.11 -6.56 -14.70
C ASP A 199 6.45 -7.37 -13.58
N VAL A 200 6.25 -6.73 -12.42
CA VAL A 200 5.61 -7.29 -11.23
C VAL A 200 4.57 -6.30 -10.72
N LEU A 201 3.37 -6.78 -10.44
CA LEU A 201 2.33 -6.07 -9.70
C LEU A 201 2.14 -6.73 -8.34
N CYS A 202 2.33 -5.96 -7.29
CA CYS A 202 1.99 -6.24 -5.90
C CYS A 202 0.65 -5.55 -5.61
N GLU A 203 -0.43 -6.30 -5.59
CA GLU A 203 -1.78 -5.77 -5.37
C GLU A 203 -2.19 -5.87 -3.89
N GLY A 204 -3.14 -5.06 -3.43
CA GLY A 204 -3.50 -4.94 -2.02
C GLY A 204 -4.15 -6.21 -1.43
N HIS A 205 -4.91 -6.99 -2.21
CA HIS A 205 -5.60 -8.18 -1.71
C HIS A 205 -5.54 -9.38 -2.66
N ALA A 206 -5.52 -9.13 -3.96
CA ALA A 206 -5.73 -10.17 -4.96
C ALA A 206 -4.45 -10.94 -5.32
N GLY A 207 -3.28 -10.53 -4.79
CA GLY A 207 -2.02 -11.24 -4.94
C GLY A 207 -0.99 -10.55 -5.82
N ILE A 208 -0.05 -11.35 -6.32
CA ILE A 208 1.09 -10.88 -7.09
C ILE A 208 0.96 -11.36 -8.53
N TYR A 209 1.04 -10.44 -9.48
CA TYR A 209 0.93 -10.71 -10.90
C TYR A 209 2.23 -10.37 -11.61
N ARG A 210 2.50 -11.04 -12.76
CA ARG A 210 3.73 -10.86 -13.53
C ARG A 210 3.45 -10.80 -15.03
N GLY A 211 4.22 -9.94 -15.72
CA GLY A 211 4.19 -9.80 -17.16
C GLY A 211 2.76 -9.51 -17.71
N GLU A 212 2.36 -10.21 -18.75
CA GLU A 212 1.05 -10.02 -19.38
C GLU A 212 -0.16 -10.21 -18.47
N LYS A 213 -0.01 -10.96 -17.35
CA LYS A 213 -1.11 -11.16 -16.40
C LYS A 213 -1.51 -9.86 -15.70
N ILE A 214 -0.61 -8.88 -15.60
CA ILE A 214 -0.87 -7.57 -14.99
C ILE A 214 -1.94 -6.82 -15.79
N GLY A 215 -1.69 -6.65 -17.10
CA GLY A 215 -2.65 -6.01 -17.98
C GLY A 215 -4.00 -6.73 -17.98
N LYS A 216 -4.00 -8.06 -18.11
CA LYS A 216 -5.23 -8.88 -18.09
C LYS A 216 -6.01 -8.74 -16.78
N TYR A 217 -5.33 -8.66 -15.64
CA TYR A 217 -5.94 -8.43 -14.33
C TYR A 217 -6.64 -7.07 -14.30
N ILE A 218 -5.93 -5.99 -14.59
CA ILE A 218 -6.49 -4.62 -14.56
C ILE A 218 -7.64 -4.49 -15.58
N GLU A 219 -7.47 -4.99 -16.80
CA GLU A 219 -8.49 -4.97 -17.83
C GLU A 219 -9.77 -5.74 -17.43
N SER A 220 -9.64 -6.82 -16.66
CA SER A 220 -10.79 -7.58 -16.17
C SER A 220 -11.71 -6.74 -15.27
N TYR A 221 -11.11 -5.90 -14.43
CA TYR A 221 -11.84 -4.97 -13.56
C TYR A 221 -12.37 -3.74 -14.34
N LEU A 222 -11.60 -3.23 -15.31
CA LEU A 222 -12.08 -2.19 -16.21
C LEU A 222 -13.37 -2.61 -16.95
N LYS A 223 -13.45 -3.88 -17.37
CA LYS A 223 -14.66 -4.47 -17.97
C LYS A 223 -15.78 -4.67 -16.96
N ARG A 224 -15.46 -5.15 -15.75
CA ARG A 224 -16.44 -5.39 -14.69
C ARG A 224 -17.18 -4.12 -14.27
N TYR A 225 -16.52 -2.97 -14.30
CA TYR A 225 -17.06 -1.67 -13.93
C TYR A 225 -17.34 -0.78 -15.17
N GLU A 226 -17.61 -1.37 -16.35
CA GLU A 226 -18.13 -0.65 -17.50
C GLU A 226 -19.57 -0.21 -17.25
N PHE A 227 -19.86 1.07 -17.58
CA PHE A 227 -21.19 1.68 -17.51
C PHE A 227 -21.72 1.91 -18.92
#